data_e113ef3bd70c9f09c4269824b4c63165
#
_entry.id   e113ef3bd70c9f09c4269824b4c63165
#
_cell.length_a   1.000
_cell.length_b   1.000
_cell.length_c   1.000
_cell.angle_alpha   90.00
_cell.angle_beta   90.00
_cell.angle_gamma   90.00
#
_symmetry.space_group_name_H-M   'P 1'
#
loop_
_entity.id
_entity.type
_entity.pdbx_description
1 polymer ?
#
loop_
_entity_poly.entity_id
_entity_poly.type
_entity_poly.pdbx_seq_one_letter_code
_entity_poly.pdbx_strand_id
1 'polypeptide(L)'
;RKARAALNADLDQRYQDRSAREKALGQDARALEKLLANLRAVAARAEAERRAAAKRAAAEQAAAKKAAARSGSEATRPGATPARPAPARPVVATAPAPKVGGLGWPLSGNLLARFGGKLPDGRNSTGVLIGAPNGSTVTAVADGSVVFSEWMTGYGLILIVDHGNGYISLYAHNDSLLRDTGDRVKRGDAVAKVGSSGGQGLPALYFELRRNGQPVDPSTWLQRQ
;
A
#
# COMPACT_ATOMS: atom_id res chain seq x y z
N ARG A 1 -54.77 8.83 -12.35
CA ARG A 1 -54.29 9.11 -10.99
C ARG A 1 -53.42 7.96 -10.43
N LYS A 2 -53.81 6.69 -10.52
CA LYS A 2 -53.06 5.54 -10.01
C LYS A 2 -51.68 5.38 -10.65
N ALA A 3 -51.53 5.62 -11.95
CA ALA A 3 -50.26 5.50 -12.67
C ALA A 3 -49.24 6.56 -12.19
N ARG A 4 -49.69 7.79 -11.90
CA ARG A 4 -48.83 8.84 -11.34
C ARG A 4 -48.36 8.52 -9.90
N ALA A 5 -49.25 7.94 -9.09
CA ALA A 5 -48.87 7.54 -7.72
C ALA A 5 -47.86 6.39 -7.74
N ALA A 6 -48.01 5.41 -8.64
CA ALA A 6 -47.04 4.33 -8.78
C ALA A 6 -45.65 4.83 -9.27
N LEU A 7 -45.63 5.77 -10.22
CA LEU A 7 -44.39 6.37 -10.71
C LEU A 7 -43.71 7.16 -9.62
N ASN A 8 -44.43 7.95 -8.81
CA ASN A 8 -43.86 8.69 -7.70
C ASN A 8 -43.28 7.74 -6.65
N ALA A 9 -43.98 6.67 -6.30
CA ALA A 9 -43.46 5.69 -5.34
C ALA A 9 -42.18 5.00 -5.85
N ASP A 10 -42.12 4.65 -7.15
CA ASP A 10 -40.90 4.09 -7.75
C ASP A 10 -39.73 5.09 -7.74
N LEU A 11 -40.00 6.35 -8.04
CA LEU A 11 -38.97 7.42 -7.96
C LEU A 11 -38.49 7.66 -6.55
N ASP A 12 -39.38 7.67 -5.57
CA ASP A 12 -39.01 7.85 -4.15
C ASP A 12 -38.15 6.67 -3.66
N GLN A 13 -38.50 5.46 -4.03
CA GLN A 13 -37.75 4.27 -3.68
C GLN A 13 -36.34 4.32 -4.30
N ARG A 14 -36.22 4.63 -5.57
CA ARG A 14 -34.90 4.80 -6.24
C ARG A 14 -34.08 5.92 -5.62
N TYR A 15 -34.70 7.00 -5.19
CA TYR A 15 -34.01 8.09 -4.49
C TYR A 15 -33.47 7.65 -3.13
N GLN A 16 -34.28 6.92 -2.35
CA GLN A 16 -33.88 6.37 -1.05
C GLN A 16 -32.75 5.36 -1.20
N ASP A 17 -32.85 4.43 -2.16
CA ASP A 17 -31.81 3.43 -2.45
C ASP A 17 -30.49 4.11 -2.84
N ARG A 18 -30.57 5.14 -3.68
CA ARG A 18 -29.41 5.93 -4.08
C ARG A 18 -28.78 6.67 -2.89
N SER A 19 -29.56 7.31 -2.05
CA SER A 19 -29.11 8.00 -0.85
C SER A 19 -28.48 7.06 0.18
N ALA A 20 -29.07 5.87 0.38
CA ALA A 20 -28.50 4.83 1.24
C ALA A 20 -27.15 4.34 0.70
N ARG A 21 -27.06 4.14 -0.63
CA ARG A 21 -25.82 3.74 -1.29
C ARG A 21 -24.72 4.80 -1.18
N GLU A 22 -25.07 6.08 -1.38
CA GLU A 22 -24.11 7.20 -1.20
C GLU A 22 -23.58 7.28 0.24
N LYS A 23 -24.44 7.06 1.25
CA LYS A 23 -24.04 7.02 2.66
C LYS A 23 -23.10 5.84 2.94
N ALA A 24 -23.43 4.65 2.44
CA ALA A 24 -22.59 3.46 2.59
C ALA A 24 -21.20 3.68 1.97
N LEU A 25 -21.13 4.19 0.74
CA LEU A 25 -19.87 4.51 0.07
C LEU A 25 -19.06 5.57 0.80
N GLY A 26 -19.72 6.56 1.43
CA GLY A 26 -19.05 7.55 2.27
C GLY A 26 -18.46 6.95 3.56
N GLN A 27 -19.12 5.94 4.13
CA GLN A 27 -18.60 5.20 5.29
C GLN A 27 -17.39 4.35 4.92
N ASP A 28 -17.42 3.69 3.77
CA ASP A 28 -16.32 2.88 3.26
C ASP A 28 -15.05 3.70 3.01
N ALA A 29 -15.18 4.89 2.42
CA ALA A 29 -14.08 5.81 2.24
C ALA A 29 -13.47 6.26 3.57
N ARG A 30 -14.30 6.55 4.58
CA ARG A 30 -13.83 6.89 5.93
C ARG A 30 -13.17 5.72 6.64
N ALA A 31 -13.65 4.49 6.43
CA ALA A 31 -13.03 3.29 6.98
C ALA A 31 -11.63 3.07 6.41
N LEU A 32 -11.45 3.26 5.10
CA LEU A 32 -10.14 3.20 4.45
C LEU A 32 -9.19 4.29 5.00
N GLU A 33 -9.65 5.54 5.12
CA GLU A 33 -8.84 6.63 5.68
C GLU A 33 -8.37 6.31 7.11
N LYS A 34 -9.26 5.77 7.94
CA LYS A 34 -8.95 5.34 9.30
C LYS A 34 -7.91 4.23 9.34
N LEU A 35 -8.07 3.22 8.48
CA LEU A 35 -7.09 2.13 8.35
C LEU A 35 -5.71 2.68 7.96
N LEU A 36 -5.65 3.51 6.93
CA LEU A 36 -4.40 4.11 6.46
C LEU A 36 -3.74 4.99 7.52
N ALA A 37 -4.52 5.74 8.29
CA ALA A 37 -4.01 6.54 9.41
C ALA A 37 -3.39 5.64 10.50
N ASN A 38 -4.04 4.53 10.85
CA ASN A 38 -3.54 3.57 11.81
C ASN A 38 -2.26 2.89 11.33
N LEU A 39 -2.23 2.44 10.07
CA LEU A 39 -1.04 1.82 9.48
C LEU A 39 0.17 2.76 9.51
N ARG A 40 -0.04 4.05 9.20
CA ARG A 40 1.01 5.08 9.31
C ARG A 40 1.48 5.27 10.74
N ALA A 41 0.58 5.34 11.71
CA ALA A 41 0.94 5.51 13.11
C ALA A 41 1.81 4.34 13.60
N VAL A 42 1.47 3.10 13.19
CA VAL A 42 2.26 1.89 13.49
C VAL A 42 3.62 1.95 12.81
N ALA A 43 3.67 2.29 11.53
CA ALA A 43 4.92 2.41 10.78
C ALA A 43 5.85 3.50 11.37
N ALA A 44 5.30 4.66 11.72
CA ALA A 44 6.06 5.75 12.33
C ALA A 44 6.64 5.37 13.71
N ARG A 45 5.88 4.62 14.54
CA ARG A 45 6.37 4.10 15.81
C ARG A 45 7.52 3.10 15.61
N ALA A 46 7.34 2.15 14.69
CA ALA A 46 8.37 1.17 14.39
C ALA A 46 9.65 1.83 13.84
N GLU A 47 9.53 2.87 13.03
CA GLU A 47 10.68 3.64 12.54
C GLU A 47 11.37 4.41 13.67
N ALA A 48 10.62 5.05 14.57
CA ALA A 48 11.16 5.76 15.72
C ALA A 48 11.92 4.81 16.67
N GLU A 49 11.38 3.62 16.93
CA GLU A 49 12.05 2.59 17.73
C GLU A 49 13.35 2.10 17.08
N ARG A 50 13.32 1.85 15.75
CA ARG A 50 14.54 1.49 15.00
C ARG A 50 15.61 2.57 15.06
N ARG A 51 15.23 3.84 14.90
CA ARG A 51 16.16 4.99 15.02
C ARG A 51 16.72 5.11 16.43
N ALA A 52 15.90 4.90 17.46
CA ALA A 52 16.33 4.92 18.85
C ALA A 52 17.30 3.76 19.14
N ALA A 53 16.99 2.54 18.68
CA ALA A 53 17.87 1.37 18.80
C ALA A 53 19.21 1.59 18.07
N ALA A 54 19.20 2.14 16.86
CA ALA A 54 20.40 2.45 16.11
C ALA A 54 21.28 3.49 16.82
N LYS A 55 20.67 4.54 17.40
CA LYS A 55 21.42 5.54 18.20
C LYS A 55 22.04 4.93 19.45
N ARG A 56 21.33 4.04 20.15
CA ARG A 56 21.88 3.32 21.32
C ARG A 56 23.06 2.44 20.93
N ALA A 57 22.91 1.64 19.87
CA ALA A 57 23.97 0.79 19.36
C ALA A 57 25.21 1.59 18.92
N ALA A 58 25.03 2.73 18.26
CA ALA A 58 26.10 3.62 17.87
C ALA A 58 26.84 4.24 19.12
N ALA A 59 26.07 4.62 20.14
CA ALA A 59 26.62 5.14 21.38
C ALA A 59 27.43 4.08 22.16
N GLU A 60 26.93 2.84 22.22
CA GLU A 60 27.62 1.70 22.81
C GLU A 60 28.94 1.39 22.09
N GLN A 61 28.91 1.38 20.75
CA GLN A 61 30.11 1.17 19.94
C GLN A 61 31.12 2.29 20.13
N ALA A 62 30.67 3.54 20.23
CA ALA A 62 31.55 4.68 20.49
C ALA A 62 32.18 4.60 21.91
N ALA A 63 31.39 4.20 22.90
CA ALA A 63 31.87 3.98 24.28
C ALA A 63 32.88 2.83 24.33
N ALA A 64 32.60 1.70 23.65
CA ALA A 64 33.52 0.56 23.57
C ALA A 64 34.84 0.94 22.87
N LYS A 65 34.80 1.71 21.79
CA LYS A 65 35.99 2.23 21.11
C LYS A 65 36.82 3.16 22.01
N LYS A 66 36.16 4.04 22.79
CA LYS A 66 36.84 4.90 23.77
C LYS A 66 37.45 4.11 24.92
N ALA A 67 36.79 3.05 25.39
CA ALA A 67 37.31 2.17 26.43
C ALA A 67 38.53 1.39 25.91
N ALA A 68 38.47 0.83 24.71
CA ALA A 68 39.58 0.14 24.05
C ALA A 68 40.78 1.06 23.80
N ALA A 69 40.55 2.33 23.44
CA ALA A 69 41.61 3.32 23.26
C ALA A 69 42.28 3.73 24.58
N ARG A 70 41.58 3.60 25.70
CA ARG A 70 42.15 3.87 27.06
C ARG A 70 42.90 2.68 27.61
N SER A 71 42.54 1.44 27.22
CA SER A 71 43.25 0.22 27.66
C SER A 71 44.41 -0.20 26.74
N GLY A 72 44.61 0.49 25.62
CA GLY A 72 45.65 0.19 24.62
C GLY A 72 47.07 0.71 24.99
N SER A 73 47.34 1.03 26.26
CA SER A 73 48.69 1.45 26.71
C SER A 73 49.48 0.35 27.45
N GLU A 74 48.99 -0.90 27.49
CA GLU A 74 49.82 -1.97 28.07
C GLU A 74 49.47 -3.34 27.49
N ALA A 75 50.53 -3.99 27.00
CA ALA A 75 50.65 -5.41 26.64
C ALA A 75 50.54 -5.78 25.16
N THR A 76 51.71 -5.74 24.53
CA THR A 76 52.11 -6.65 23.45
C THR A 76 51.99 -8.12 23.88
N ARG A 77 51.16 -8.91 23.19
CA ARG A 77 51.34 -10.36 23.05
C ARG A 77 50.70 -10.85 21.76
N PRO A 78 51.42 -11.56 20.88
CA PRO A 78 50.87 -12.12 19.66
C PRO A 78 50.29 -13.50 19.95
N GLY A 79 49.11 -13.79 19.42
CA GLY A 79 48.54 -15.12 19.39
C GLY A 79 47.07 -15.21 19.79
N ALA A 80 46.18 -14.80 18.90
CA ALA A 80 44.81 -15.28 18.95
C ALA A 80 44.25 -15.34 17.52
N THR A 81 43.88 -16.55 17.13
CA THR A 81 43.19 -16.95 15.89
C THR A 81 41.99 -16.03 15.64
N PRO A 82 41.69 -15.62 14.37
CA PRO A 82 40.56 -14.77 14.08
C PRO A 82 39.24 -15.55 14.30
N ALA A 83 38.45 -15.08 15.26
CA ALA A 83 37.10 -15.56 15.46
C ALA A 83 36.26 -15.29 14.19
N ARG A 84 35.60 -16.33 13.72
CA ARG A 84 34.67 -16.32 12.59
C ARG A 84 33.65 -15.19 12.79
N PRO A 85 33.40 -14.33 11.79
CA PRO A 85 32.38 -13.28 11.90
C PRO A 85 31.00 -13.89 12.16
N ALA A 86 30.31 -13.41 13.18
CA ALA A 86 28.91 -13.74 13.41
C ALA A 86 28.08 -13.33 12.19
N PRO A 87 27.03 -14.10 11.81
CA PRO A 87 26.22 -13.76 10.66
C PRO A 87 25.64 -12.35 10.84
N ALA A 88 25.92 -11.50 9.86
CA ALA A 88 25.38 -10.16 9.80
C ALA A 88 23.85 -10.23 9.84
N ARG A 89 23.24 -9.59 10.83
CA ARG A 89 21.79 -9.36 10.85
C ARG A 89 21.41 -8.68 9.52
N PRO A 90 20.35 -9.13 8.85
CA PRO A 90 19.95 -8.53 7.60
C PRO A 90 19.67 -7.04 7.83
N VAL A 91 20.49 -6.21 7.23
CA VAL A 91 20.24 -4.77 7.12
C VAL A 91 19.01 -4.65 6.24
N VAL A 92 17.89 -4.22 6.81
CA VAL A 92 16.70 -3.91 6.04
C VAL A 92 17.08 -2.69 5.20
N ALA A 93 17.48 -2.94 3.96
CA ALA A 93 17.67 -1.87 2.99
C ALA A 93 16.30 -1.21 2.82
N THR A 94 16.16 0.02 3.28
CA THR A 94 15.01 0.86 2.95
C THR A 94 15.05 1.04 1.44
N ALA A 95 14.03 0.55 0.74
CA ALA A 95 13.94 0.73 -0.70
C ALA A 95 14.06 2.23 -1.03
N PRO A 96 14.76 2.61 -2.10
CA PRO A 96 14.83 4.00 -2.50
C PRO A 96 13.43 4.54 -2.78
N ALA A 97 13.19 5.81 -2.44
CA ALA A 97 11.89 6.45 -2.68
C ALA A 97 11.48 6.29 -4.14
N PRO A 98 10.21 5.94 -4.43
CA PRO A 98 9.71 5.88 -5.79
C PRO A 98 9.96 7.19 -6.55
N LYS A 99 10.36 7.09 -7.82
CA LYS A 99 10.59 8.25 -8.69
C LYS A 99 9.37 8.48 -9.56
N VAL A 100 9.04 9.74 -9.81
CA VAL A 100 8.01 10.14 -10.78
C VAL A 100 8.37 9.55 -12.16
N GLY A 101 7.41 8.90 -12.82
CA GLY A 101 7.61 8.23 -14.11
C GLY A 101 8.47 6.96 -14.04
N GLY A 102 8.86 6.50 -12.83
CA GLY A 102 9.73 5.33 -12.65
C GLY A 102 9.00 4.04 -12.27
N LEU A 103 7.71 4.12 -11.91
CA LEU A 103 6.93 2.95 -11.50
C LEU A 103 6.43 2.16 -12.71
N GLY A 104 6.41 0.81 -12.59
CA GLY A 104 5.75 -0.05 -13.58
C GLY A 104 4.22 0.04 -13.43
N TRP A 105 3.49 -0.28 -14.51
CA TRP A 105 2.05 -0.47 -14.42
C TRP A 105 1.74 -1.73 -13.61
N PRO A 106 0.74 -1.68 -12.72
CA PRO A 106 0.35 -2.86 -11.93
C PRO A 106 -0.33 -3.93 -12.79
N LEU A 107 -0.88 -3.52 -13.93
CA LEU A 107 -1.69 -4.33 -14.83
C LEU A 107 -1.69 -3.72 -16.23
N SER A 108 -1.62 -4.54 -17.26
CA SER A 108 -1.90 -4.13 -18.63
C SER A 108 -3.41 -4.22 -18.89
N GLY A 109 -4.03 -3.12 -19.32
CA GLY A 109 -5.48 -3.08 -19.56
C GLY A 109 -5.97 -1.71 -19.99
N ASN A 110 -7.28 -1.60 -20.21
CA ASN A 110 -7.92 -0.36 -20.64
C ASN A 110 -8.20 0.55 -19.44
N LEU A 111 -7.81 1.81 -19.52
CA LEU A 111 -8.09 2.78 -18.47
C LEU A 111 -9.57 3.19 -18.51
N LEU A 112 -10.36 2.68 -17.56
CA LEU A 112 -11.82 2.91 -17.46
C LEU A 112 -12.15 4.20 -16.71
N ALA A 113 -11.35 4.55 -15.68
CA ALA A 113 -11.46 5.82 -14.98
C ALA A 113 -10.06 6.34 -14.61
N ARG A 114 -9.89 7.65 -14.74
CA ARG A 114 -8.67 8.37 -14.39
C ARG A 114 -8.79 8.99 -12.99
N PHE A 115 -7.66 9.38 -12.43
CA PHE A 115 -7.62 10.21 -11.21
C PHE A 115 -8.47 11.47 -11.38
N GLY A 116 -9.34 11.76 -10.40
CA GLY A 116 -10.32 12.86 -10.46
C GLY A 116 -11.54 12.60 -11.35
N GLY A 117 -11.55 11.52 -12.14
CA GLY A 117 -12.68 11.14 -12.97
C GLY A 117 -13.79 10.43 -12.17
N LYS A 118 -14.87 10.03 -12.86
CA LYS A 118 -15.98 9.29 -12.26
C LYS A 118 -15.75 7.80 -12.35
N LEU A 119 -15.94 7.11 -11.23
CA LEU A 119 -16.04 5.66 -11.16
C LEU A 119 -17.43 5.20 -11.63
N PRO A 120 -17.61 3.92 -12.01
CA PRO A 120 -18.92 3.38 -12.41
C PRO A 120 -20.02 3.54 -11.36
N ASP A 121 -19.65 3.62 -10.06
CA ASP A 121 -20.57 3.85 -8.94
C ASP A 121 -20.91 5.35 -8.72
N GLY A 122 -20.34 6.25 -9.52
CA GLY A 122 -20.58 7.70 -9.49
C GLY A 122 -19.64 8.49 -8.57
N ARG A 123 -18.78 7.83 -7.77
CA ARG A 123 -17.76 8.50 -6.94
C ARG A 123 -16.68 9.15 -7.79
N ASN A 124 -16.03 10.18 -7.25
CA ASN A 124 -14.78 10.68 -7.83
C ASN A 124 -13.65 9.70 -7.51
N SER A 125 -12.85 9.36 -8.52
CA SER A 125 -11.70 8.46 -8.35
C SER A 125 -10.54 9.20 -7.70
N THR A 126 -9.99 8.63 -6.63
CA THR A 126 -8.71 9.04 -6.02
C THR A 126 -7.54 8.19 -6.53
N GLY A 127 -7.79 7.37 -7.54
CA GLY A 127 -6.82 6.51 -8.21
C GLY A 127 -7.16 6.34 -9.70
N VAL A 128 -6.88 5.17 -10.24
CA VAL A 128 -7.23 4.78 -11.60
C VAL A 128 -7.94 3.43 -11.59
N LEU A 129 -8.89 3.25 -12.52
CA LEU A 129 -9.58 1.98 -12.74
C LEU A 129 -9.11 1.38 -14.06
N ILE A 130 -8.53 0.19 -14.00
CA ILE A 130 -7.93 -0.50 -15.15
C ILE A 130 -8.73 -1.76 -15.45
N GLY A 131 -9.46 -1.77 -16.55
CA GLY A 131 -10.22 -2.92 -17.01
C GLY A 131 -9.29 -3.97 -17.63
N ALA A 132 -9.47 -5.22 -17.19
CA ALA A 132 -8.76 -6.38 -17.74
C ALA A 132 -9.59 -7.65 -17.50
N PRO A 133 -9.31 -8.76 -18.21
CA PRO A 133 -9.98 -10.02 -17.98
C PRO A 133 -9.86 -10.49 -16.52
N ASN A 134 -10.92 -11.11 -16.01
CA ASN A 134 -10.92 -11.72 -14.68
C ASN A 134 -9.74 -12.71 -14.56
N GLY A 135 -9.07 -12.73 -13.40
CA GLY A 135 -7.89 -13.57 -13.17
C GLY A 135 -6.58 -13.04 -13.77
N SER A 136 -6.58 -11.90 -14.48
CA SER A 136 -5.35 -11.25 -14.93
C SER A 136 -4.43 -10.95 -13.75
N THR A 137 -3.12 -11.11 -13.95
CA THR A 137 -2.14 -10.92 -12.87
C THR A 137 -1.92 -9.46 -12.57
N VAL A 138 -2.08 -9.09 -11.30
CA VAL A 138 -1.76 -7.77 -10.75
C VAL A 138 -0.36 -7.84 -10.13
N THR A 139 0.50 -6.87 -10.42
CA THR A 139 1.89 -6.83 -9.95
C THR A 139 2.17 -5.61 -9.09
N ALA A 140 3.10 -5.75 -8.15
CA ALA A 140 3.58 -4.65 -7.32
C ALA A 140 4.32 -3.61 -8.17
N VAL A 141 3.98 -2.33 -8.02
CA VAL A 141 4.58 -1.23 -8.79
C VAL A 141 6.00 -0.88 -8.34
N ALA A 142 6.36 -1.22 -7.11
CA ALA A 142 7.67 -1.01 -6.49
C ALA A 142 7.90 -2.02 -5.38
N ASP A 143 9.15 -2.10 -4.91
CA ASP A 143 9.52 -2.89 -3.73
C ASP A 143 8.81 -2.36 -2.49
N GLY A 144 8.42 -3.27 -1.57
CA GLY A 144 7.73 -2.88 -0.35
C GLY A 144 7.36 -4.04 0.55
N SER A 145 6.53 -3.75 1.53
CA SER A 145 5.95 -4.74 2.45
C SER A 145 4.44 -4.64 2.43
N VAL A 146 3.76 -5.78 2.35
CA VAL A 146 2.30 -5.85 2.44
C VAL A 146 1.89 -5.49 3.87
N VAL A 147 1.10 -4.44 4.02
CA VAL A 147 0.63 -3.96 5.33
C VAL A 147 -0.85 -4.26 5.58
N PHE A 148 -1.56 -4.67 4.53
CA PHE A 148 -2.95 -5.10 4.59
C PHE A 148 -3.28 -6.02 3.41
N SER A 149 -4.01 -7.12 3.64
CA SER A 149 -4.38 -8.10 2.61
C SER A 149 -5.64 -8.84 3.05
N GLU A 150 -6.81 -8.18 2.94
CA GLU A 150 -8.10 -8.72 3.41
C GLU A 150 -9.27 -8.12 2.60
N TRP A 151 -10.49 -8.55 2.96
CA TRP A 151 -11.72 -7.95 2.45
C TRP A 151 -12.03 -6.62 3.13
N MET A 152 -12.42 -5.63 2.32
CA MET A 152 -12.93 -4.34 2.81
C MET A 152 -14.20 -3.95 2.06
N THR A 153 -15.25 -3.56 2.79
CA THR A 153 -16.50 -3.09 2.21
C THR A 153 -16.23 -1.94 1.22
N GLY A 154 -16.87 -1.97 0.05
CA GLY A 154 -16.68 -0.96 -1.01
C GLY A 154 -15.43 -1.11 -1.86
N TYR A 155 -14.43 -1.90 -1.43
CA TYR A 155 -13.18 -2.18 -2.16
C TYR A 155 -13.02 -3.66 -2.52
N GLY A 156 -13.81 -4.55 -1.92
CA GLY A 156 -13.67 -5.99 -2.11
C GLY A 156 -12.37 -6.54 -1.51
N LEU A 157 -11.77 -7.51 -2.15
CA LEU A 157 -10.43 -7.99 -1.81
C LEU A 157 -9.40 -6.92 -2.17
N ILE A 158 -8.78 -6.36 -1.14
CA ILE A 158 -7.81 -5.26 -1.25
C ILE A 158 -6.47 -5.66 -0.65
N LEU A 159 -5.39 -5.28 -1.33
CA LEU A 159 -4.03 -5.42 -0.86
C LEU A 159 -3.37 -4.04 -0.83
N ILE A 160 -2.64 -3.75 0.25
CA ILE A 160 -1.96 -2.48 0.45
C ILE A 160 -0.47 -2.75 0.70
N VAL A 161 0.38 -2.09 -0.08
CA VAL A 161 1.84 -2.19 0.02
C VAL A 161 2.42 -0.86 0.50
N ASP A 162 3.21 -0.91 1.56
CA ASP A 162 4.05 0.20 2.02
C ASP A 162 5.43 0.12 1.36
N HIS A 163 5.78 1.14 0.59
CA HIS A 163 7.06 1.25 -0.11
C HIS A 163 8.12 2.03 0.68
N GLY A 164 7.76 2.47 1.90
CA GLY A 164 8.60 3.37 2.69
C GLY A 164 8.54 4.82 2.19
N ASN A 165 9.20 5.72 2.94
CA ASN A 165 9.25 7.15 2.62
C ASN A 165 7.89 7.83 2.42
N GLY A 166 6.83 7.27 3.06
CA GLY A 166 5.46 7.77 2.98
C GLY A 166 4.68 7.37 1.71
N TYR A 167 5.21 6.46 0.90
CA TYR A 167 4.53 5.95 -0.30
C TYR A 167 3.79 4.65 -0.02
N ILE A 168 2.53 4.61 -0.40
CA ILE A 168 1.63 3.45 -0.26
C ILE A 168 0.89 3.24 -1.57
N SER A 169 0.79 1.99 -2.01
CA SER A 169 -0.05 1.59 -3.14
C SER A 169 -1.18 0.66 -2.70
N LEU A 170 -2.36 0.84 -3.27
CA LEU A 170 -3.57 0.06 -3.03
C LEU A 170 -3.99 -0.65 -4.31
N TYR A 171 -4.39 -1.91 -4.17
CA TYR A 171 -4.86 -2.78 -5.24
C TYR A 171 -6.19 -3.39 -4.82
N ALA A 172 -7.32 -2.95 -5.39
CA ALA A 172 -8.65 -3.34 -4.95
C ALA A 172 -9.51 -3.97 -6.06
N HIS A 173 -10.65 -4.53 -5.69
CA HIS A 173 -11.59 -5.28 -6.52
C HIS A 173 -11.01 -6.60 -7.07
N ASN A 174 -10.05 -7.18 -6.35
CA ASN A 174 -9.41 -8.41 -6.77
C ASN A 174 -10.34 -9.63 -6.59
N ASP A 175 -10.09 -10.68 -7.38
CA ASP A 175 -10.69 -11.99 -7.20
C ASP A 175 -9.96 -12.82 -6.14
N SER A 176 -8.62 -12.67 -6.10
CA SER A 176 -7.79 -13.33 -5.11
C SER A 176 -6.56 -12.50 -4.78
N LEU A 177 -6.08 -12.65 -3.54
CA LEU A 177 -4.85 -12.04 -3.05
C LEU A 177 -3.77 -13.13 -3.01
N LEU A 178 -2.56 -12.81 -3.45
CA LEU A 178 -1.44 -13.75 -3.59
C LEU A 178 -0.33 -13.49 -2.57
N ARG A 179 -0.50 -12.51 -1.71
CA ARG A 179 0.42 -12.13 -0.65
C ARG A 179 -0.33 -11.86 0.64
N ASP A 180 0.26 -12.20 1.75
CA ASP A 180 -0.28 -11.98 3.09
C ASP A 180 0.32 -10.73 3.74
N THR A 181 -0.36 -10.20 4.76
CA THR A 181 0.16 -9.09 5.56
C THR A 181 1.49 -9.49 6.22
N GLY A 182 2.52 -8.68 6.01
CA GLY A 182 3.89 -8.93 6.45
C GLY A 182 4.83 -9.42 5.35
N ASP A 183 4.30 -9.88 4.22
CA ASP A 183 5.11 -10.32 3.08
C ASP A 183 5.91 -9.15 2.48
N ARG A 184 7.10 -9.47 2.00
CA ARG A 184 7.90 -8.56 1.17
C ARG A 184 7.64 -8.84 -0.29
N VAL A 185 7.50 -7.77 -1.05
CA VAL A 185 7.32 -7.82 -2.50
C VAL A 185 8.38 -6.96 -3.19
N LYS A 186 8.78 -7.39 -4.36
CA LYS A 186 9.61 -6.61 -5.30
C LYS A 186 8.74 -6.09 -6.41
N ARG A 187 9.19 -5.02 -7.05
CA ARG A 187 8.58 -4.52 -8.28
C ARG A 187 8.40 -5.65 -9.30
N GLY A 188 7.19 -5.80 -9.81
CA GLY A 188 6.83 -6.85 -10.78
C GLY A 188 6.38 -8.18 -10.16
N ASP A 189 6.52 -8.37 -8.83
CA ASP A 189 5.98 -9.57 -8.17
C ASP A 189 4.46 -9.60 -8.26
N ALA A 190 3.90 -10.79 -8.53
CA ALA A 190 2.47 -11.00 -8.51
C ALA A 190 1.92 -10.82 -7.08
N VAL A 191 0.92 -9.94 -6.92
CA VAL A 191 0.32 -9.62 -5.62
C VAL A 191 -1.15 -9.98 -5.53
N ALA A 192 -1.87 -9.99 -6.67
CA ALA A 192 -3.30 -10.31 -6.72
C ALA A 192 -3.73 -10.76 -8.12
N LYS A 193 -5.00 -11.12 -8.25
CA LYS A 193 -5.69 -11.40 -9.51
C LYS A 193 -6.87 -10.46 -9.68
N VAL A 194 -7.03 -9.90 -10.88
CA VAL A 194 -8.17 -9.04 -11.23
C VAL A 194 -9.48 -9.75 -10.98
N GLY A 195 -10.41 -9.04 -10.38
CA GLY A 195 -11.78 -9.51 -10.15
C GLY A 195 -12.81 -8.39 -10.31
N SER A 196 -13.98 -8.61 -9.72
CA SER A 196 -15.07 -7.64 -9.64
C SER A 196 -15.64 -7.57 -8.21
N SER A 197 -14.84 -7.92 -7.21
CA SER A 197 -15.26 -7.94 -5.81
C SER A 197 -15.59 -6.54 -5.29
N GLY A 198 -16.40 -6.45 -4.24
CA GLY A 198 -16.79 -5.17 -3.65
C GLY A 198 -17.86 -4.40 -4.45
N GLY A 199 -18.60 -5.08 -5.37
CA GLY A 199 -19.73 -4.49 -6.06
C GLY A 199 -19.38 -3.67 -7.31
N GLN A 200 -18.19 -3.84 -7.85
CA GLN A 200 -17.70 -3.13 -9.05
C GLN A 200 -18.52 -3.43 -10.32
N GLY A 201 -19.11 -4.63 -10.43
CA GLY A 201 -19.98 -5.04 -11.54
C GLY A 201 -19.26 -5.43 -12.84
N LEU A 202 -17.96 -5.14 -12.96
CA LEU A 202 -17.13 -5.52 -14.13
C LEU A 202 -15.70 -5.84 -13.65
N PRO A 203 -14.97 -6.74 -14.37
CA PRO A 203 -13.61 -7.07 -14.04
C PRO A 203 -12.68 -5.88 -14.26
N ALA A 204 -12.11 -5.37 -13.18
CA ALA A 204 -11.17 -4.24 -13.22
C ALA A 204 -10.36 -4.15 -11.94
N LEU A 205 -9.13 -3.66 -12.03
CA LEU A 205 -8.31 -3.30 -10.90
C LEU A 205 -8.54 -1.82 -10.56
N TYR A 206 -8.92 -1.52 -9.32
CA TYR A 206 -8.79 -0.18 -8.78
C TYR A 206 -7.40 -0.03 -8.16
N PHE A 207 -6.61 0.89 -8.69
CA PHE A 207 -5.25 1.17 -8.24
C PHE A 207 -5.14 2.61 -7.75
N GLU A 208 -4.62 2.77 -6.54
CA GLU A 208 -4.40 4.08 -5.93
C GLU A 208 -2.97 4.19 -5.40
N LEU A 209 -2.34 5.32 -5.63
CA LEU A 209 -1.04 5.67 -5.06
C LEU A 209 -1.22 6.84 -4.10
N ARG A 210 -0.59 6.73 -2.92
CA ARG A 210 -0.60 7.78 -1.90
C ARG A 210 0.81 8.18 -1.49
N ARG A 211 1.00 9.47 -1.30
CA ARG A 211 2.21 10.04 -0.72
C ARG A 211 1.86 10.80 0.55
N ASN A 212 2.52 10.47 1.67
CA ASN A 212 2.25 11.05 2.99
C ASN A 212 0.75 11.08 3.33
N GLY A 213 0.04 10.06 2.86
CA GLY A 213 -1.37 9.86 3.07
C GLY A 213 -2.33 10.54 2.13
N GLN A 214 -1.86 11.41 1.30
CA GLN A 214 -2.68 12.07 0.29
C GLN A 214 -2.65 11.26 -1.01
N PRO A 215 -3.80 11.02 -1.64
CA PRO A 215 -3.85 10.44 -2.97
C PRO A 215 -3.08 11.30 -3.96
N VAL A 216 -2.32 10.67 -4.82
CA VAL A 216 -1.60 11.33 -5.92
C VAL A 216 -2.01 10.68 -7.24
N ASP A 217 -2.00 11.44 -8.32
CA ASP A 217 -2.34 10.90 -9.65
C ASP A 217 -1.33 9.81 -10.05
N PRO A 218 -1.75 8.53 -10.12
CA PRO A 218 -0.84 7.44 -10.44
C PRO A 218 -0.24 7.58 -11.85
N SER A 219 -0.95 8.20 -12.80
CA SER A 219 -0.51 8.31 -14.18
C SER A 219 0.77 9.16 -14.32
N THR A 220 1.05 10.05 -13.38
CA THR A 220 2.29 10.84 -13.36
C THR A 220 3.47 10.04 -12.82
N TRP A 221 3.23 9.00 -12.01
CA TRP A 221 4.25 8.17 -11.38
C TRP A 221 4.56 6.90 -12.15
N LEU A 222 3.59 6.41 -12.93
CA LEU A 222 3.73 5.24 -13.79
C LEU A 222 4.53 5.59 -15.05
N GLN A 223 5.26 4.62 -15.58
CA GLN A 223 5.98 4.78 -16.84
C GLN A 223 5.00 5.09 -17.97
N ARG A 224 5.37 5.97 -18.89
CA ARG A 224 4.56 6.16 -20.11
C ARG A 224 4.54 4.86 -20.90
N GLN A 225 3.35 4.44 -21.29
CA GLN A 225 3.15 3.35 -22.25
C GLN A 225 3.45 3.85 -23.64
#